data_29c0e0bf0b87c3253cf1a1f387536d43
#
_entry.id   29c0e0bf0b87c3253cf1a1f387536d43
#
_cell.length_a   1.000
_cell.length_b   1.000
_cell.length_c   1.000
_cell.angle_alpha   90.00
_cell.angle_beta   90.00
_cell.angle_gamma   90.00
#
_symmetry.space_group_name_H-M   'P 1'
#
loop_
_entity.id
_entity.type
_entity.pdbx_description
1 polymer ?
#
loop_
_entity_poly.entity_id
_entity_poly.type
_entity_poly.pdbx_seq_one_letter_code
_entity_poly.pdbx_strand_id
1 'polypeptide(L)'
;MKTIKIATALIVLSLASCQAQNNTGTTQTSKTYAEISVKEGGKWEGRKYIGGTFKNVQSLKLAPEHTDHSFDIRYEGPGWESNKVGYRLYLDWRNAIDIFGKKTEAMVLPKVGLDGFDSYHEMSDWGSDILKAGKGIGIGSVDRYLNNERLHFYAVDSTIAKVQNKSNESGVKINYYGWKTADDKIDFTSDLSIKPDQRYTKHTFQASKEIKGICTGIVKQKNTEFLKKESANKKWGYIATYGKQSLVPDNLGMAIFYEINTVESLEDAEFDHLLVFKPSTKSNSFYLLGAWEQEIGGIKSKEEFIKYLDEKLAVLNKKNKL
;
A
#
# COMPACT_ATOMS: atom_id res chain seq x y z
N MET A 1 77.12 -20.48 56.12
CA MET A 1 75.82 -19.89 56.50
C MET A 1 75.27 -19.11 55.29
N LYS A 2 74.24 -19.63 54.60
CA LYS A 2 73.65 -18.99 53.46
C LYS A 2 72.28 -18.37 53.88
N THR A 3 72.22 -17.08 53.80
CA THR A 3 71.02 -16.30 54.13
C THR A 3 70.03 -16.33 52.91
N ILE A 4 68.85 -16.84 53.16
CA ILE A 4 67.74 -16.89 52.16
C ILE A 4 66.95 -15.55 52.36
N LYS A 5 66.81 -14.80 51.27
CA LYS A 5 65.92 -13.63 51.20
C LYS A 5 64.59 -14.06 50.68
N ILE A 6 63.56 -13.94 51.49
CA ILE A 6 62.17 -14.19 51.07
C ILE A 6 61.63 -12.85 50.46
N ALA A 7 61.27 -12.87 49.22
CA ALA A 7 60.60 -11.77 48.52
C ALA A 7 59.09 -11.95 48.63
N THR A 8 58.42 -11.04 49.31
CA THR A 8 56.96 -10.99 49.44
C THR A 8 56.37 -10.28 48.20
N ALA A 9 55.67 -11.02 47.36
CA ALA A 9 54.94 -10.46 46.21
C ALA A 9 53.54 -9.99 46.69
N LEU A 10 53.30 -8.67 46.62
CA LEU A 10 51.98 -8.10 46.79
C LEU A 10 51.15 -8.30 45.49
N ILE A 11 50.09 -9.08 45.58
CA ILE A 11 49.10 -9.23 44.50
C ILE A 11 48.07 -8.12 44.71
N VAL A 12 48.03 -7.12 43.80
CA VAL A 12 47.02 -6.10 43.75
C VAL A 12 45.85 -6.66 42.91
N LEU A 13 44.74 -7.04 43.55
CA LEU A 13 43.47 -7.35 42.88
C LEU A 13 42.81 -6.06 42.42
N SER A 14 42.84 -5.76 41.13
CA SER A 14 42.03 -4.72 40.54
C SER A 14 40.59 -5.26 40.31
N LEU A 15 39.66 -4.80 41.15
CA LEU A 15 38.22 -5.00 40.94
C LEU A 15 37.78 -4.13 39.76
N ALA A 16 37.64 -4.76 38.58
CA ALA A 16 36.95 -4.15 37.45
C ALA A 16 35.43 -4.20 37.71
N SER A 17 34.87 -3.07 38.15
CA SER A 17 33.42 -2.88 38.21
C SER A 17 32.85 -2.81 36.78
N CYS A 18 32.27 -3.87 36.30
CA CYS A 18 31.38 -3.84 35.13
C CYS A 18 30.16 -2.99 35.47
N GLN A 19 30.15 -1.74 35.07
CA GLN A 19 28.91 -0.95 34.99
C GLN A 19 28.11 -1.54 33.82
N ALA A 20 27.05 -2.30 34.11
CA ALA A 20 26.01 -2.63 33.16
C ALA A 20 25.35 -1.33 32.71
N GLN A 21 25.68 -0.86 31.51
CA GLN A 21 24.90 0.16 30.83
C GLN A 21 23.51 -0.41 30.59
N ASN A 22 22.56 -0.04 31.42
CA ASN A 22 21.14 -0.20 31.11
C ASN A 22 20.83 0.68 29.89
N ASN A 23 20.99 0.13 28.69
CA ASN A 23 20.39 0.67 27.50
C ASN A 23 18.87 0.48 27.60
N THR A 24 18.20 1.42 28.27
CA THR A 24 16.78 1.64 28.09
C THR A 24 16.58 2.26 26.70
N GLY A 25 16.86 1.49 25.67
CA GLY A 25 16.40 1.79 24.33
C GLY A 25 14.88 1.73 24.38
N THR A 26 14.23 2.88 24.39
CA THR A 26 12.82 2.98 24.01
C THR A 26 12.72 2.34 22.63
N THR A 27 12.17 1.13 22.56
CA THR A 27 11.76 0.49 21.30
C THR A 27 10.73 1.43 20.69
N GLN A 28 11.17 2.34 19.83
CA GLN A 28 10.28 3.20 19.07
C GLN A 28 9.46 2.25 18.18
N THR A 29 8.21 2.03 18.55
CA THR A 29 7.29 1.22 17.77
C THR A 29 7.21 1.83 16.37
N SER A 30 7.50 1.04 15.35
CA SER A 30 7.44 1.50 13.96
C SER A 30 6.04 2.08 13.70
N LYS A 31 5.99 3.24 13.05
CA LYS A 31 4.74 3.89 12.62
C LYS A 31 4.33 3.48 11.19
N THR A 32 5.02 2.52 10.60
CA THR A 32 4.66 1.92 9.32
C THR A 32 4.91 0.42 9.36
N TYR A 33 4.12 -0.33 8.60
CA TYR A 33 4.26 -1.77 8.51
C TYR A 33 3.75 -2.25 7.14
N ALA A 34 4.32 -3.34 6.65
CA ALA A 34 3.83 -4.06 5.47
C ALA A 34 4.01 -5.56 5.66
N GLU A 35 3.11 -6.35 5.08
CA GLU A 35 3.16 -7.81 5.14
C GLU A 35 2.52 -8.48 3.93
N ILE A 36 2.88 -9.74 3.73
CA ILE A 36 2.15 -10.73 2.95
C ILE A 36 2.00 -11.95 3.85
N SER A 37 0.77 -12.43 4.04
CA SER A 37 0.48 -13.56 4.91
C SER A 37 -0.22 -14.66 4.11
N VAL A 38 0.41 -15.83 4.04
CA VAL A 38 -0.08 -16.97 3.26
C VAL A 38 -0.44 -18.14 4.16
N LYS A 39 -1.38 -18.98 3.76
CA LYS A 39 -1.71 -20.22 4.48
C LYS A 39 -0.66 -21.31 4.20
N GLU A 40 -0.15 -21.92 5.27
CA GLU A 40 0.70 -23.10 5.23
C GLU A 40 0.02 -24.29 5.93
N GLY A 41 0.31 -25.52 5.48
CA GLY A 41 -0.21 -26.75 6.08
C GLY A 41 -1.62 -27.16 5.63
N GLY A 42 -2.18 -26.48 4.67
CA GLY A 42 -3.44 -26.83 4.00
C GLY A 42 -3.22 -27.51 2.66
N LYS A 43 -4.25 -27.56 1.83
CA LYS A 43 -4.21 -28.10 0.47
C LYS A 43 -5.11 -27.33 -0.48
N TRP A 44 -4.77 -27.35 -1.75
CA TRP A 44 -5.66 -26.86 -2.81
C TRP A 44 -6.78 -27.86 -3.11
N GLU A 45 -8.02 -27.38 -3.16
CA GLU A 45 -9.17 -28.09 -3.67
C GLU A 45 -9.77 -27.25 -4.80
N GLY A 46 -9.40 -27.58 -6.04
CA GLY A 46 -9.65 -26.71 -7.18
C GLY A 46 -8.92 -25.37 -7.02
N ARG A 47 -9.66 -24.27 -7.00
CA ARG A 47 -9.11 -22.91 -6.81
C ARG A 47 -9.32 -22.35 -5.40
N LYS A 48 -9.54 -23.21 -4.39
CA LYS A 48 -9.63 -22.81 -2.98
C LYS A 48 -8.56 -23.49 -2.17
N TYR A 49 -7.93 -22.77 -1.27
CA TYR A 49 -6.97 -23.32 -0.32
C TYR A 49 -7.69 -23.64 1.01
N ILE A 50 -7.79 -24.93 1.31
CA ILE A 50 -8.55 -25.42 2.45
C ILE A 50 -7.59 -25.79 3.60
N GLY A 51 -7.97 -25.37 4.82
CA GLY A 51 -7.17 -25.60 6.04
C GLY A 51 -5.95 -24.69 6.12
N GLY A 52 -4.96 -25.10 6.93
CA GLY A 52 -3.74 -24.36 7.16
C GLY A 52 -3.90 -23.16 8.10
N THR A 53 -2.77 -22.52 8.38
CA THR A 53 -2.67 -21.30 9.20
C THR A 53 -1.89 -20.24 8.48
N PHE A 54 -2.22 -18.96 8.72
CA PHE A 54 -1.54 -17.84 8.11
C PHE A 54 -0.15 -17.64 8.70
N LYS A 55 0.83 -17.45 7.81
CA LYS A 55 2.21 -17.14 8.15
C LYS A 55 2.74 -16.03 7.25
N ASN A 56 3.41 -15.06 7.85
CA ASN A 56 4.02 -13.96 7.11
C ASN A 56 5.25 -14.42 6.34
N VAL A 57 5.34 -13.98 5.07
CA VAL A 57 6.49 -14.24 4.20
C VAL A 57 7.09 -12.93 3.69
N GLN A 58 8.40 -12.91 3.45
CA GLN A 58 9.09 -11.74 2.90
C GLN A 58 8.95 -11.64 1.37
N SER A 59 8.70 -12.77 0.73
CA SER A 59 8.52 -12.86 -0.72
C SER A 59 7.54 -13.98 -1.04
N LEU A 60 6.66 -13.72 -1.97
CA LEU A 60 5.67 -14.67 -2.47
C LEU A 60 5.77 -14.74 -4.00
N LYS A 61 5.97 -15.94 -4.53
CA LYS A 61 5.61 -16.25 -5.92
C LYS A 61 4.19 -16.80 -5.93
N LEU A 62 3.31 -16.13 -6.65
CA LEU A 62 1.89 -16.47 -6.68
C LEU A 62 1.68 -17.90 -7.21
N ALA A 63 0.83 -18.67 -6.55
CA ALA A 63 0.45 -20.01 -7.00
C ALA A 63 -0.41 -19.90 -8.27
N PRO A 64 -0.27 -20.86 -9.23
CA PRO A 64 -1.10 -20.85 -10.44
C PRO A 64 -2.62 -20.97 -10.18
N GLU A 65 -2.98 -21.58 -9.05
CA GLU A 65 -4.36 -21.75 -8.61
C GLU A 65 -4.98 -20.49 -8.02
N HIS A 66 -4.14 -19.52 -7.62
CA HIS A 66 -4.60 -18.28 -6.96
C HIS A 66 -5.58 -17.51 -7.85
N THR A 67 -6.67 -17.06 -7.23
CA THR A 67 -7.68 -16.20 -7.84
C THR A 67 -8.49 -15.51 -6.76
N ASP A 68 -9.46 -14.72 -7.17
CA ASP A 68 -10.48 -14.15 -6.29
C ASP A 68 -11.10 -15.23 -5.39
N HIS A 69 -11.17 -15.00 -4.07
CA HIS A 69 -11.70 -15.93 -3.06
C HIS A 69 -11.03 -17.31 -3.01
N SER A 70 -9.73 -17.39 -3.32
CA SER A 70 -8.96 -18.63 -3.17
C SER A 70 -8.53 -18.91 -1.73
N PHE A 71 -8.57 -17.90 -0.85
CA PHE A 71 -8.29 -17.98 0.60
C PHE A 71 -6.88 -18.43 0.99
N ASP A 72 -5.96 -18.51 0.06
CA ASP A 72 -4.55 -18.87 0.28
C ASP A 72 -3.72 -17.70 0.84
N ILE A 73 -4.12 -16.45 0.51
CA ILE A 73 -3.48 -15.23 0.98
C ILE A 73 -4.48 -14.47 1.86
N ARG A 74 -4.04 -14.02 3.04
CA ARG A 74 -4.84 -13.23 3.96
C ARG A 74 -5.24 -11.91 3.29
N TYR A 75 -6.51 -11.53 3.40
CA TYR A 75 -7.12 -10.40 2.71
C TYR A 75 -6.72 -10.25 1.23
N GLU A 76 -6.50 -11.39 0.54
CA GLU A 76 -6.32 -11.54 -0.92
C GLU A 76 -5.04 -10.91 -1.50
N GLY A 77 -4.09 -10.47 -0.65
CA GLY A 77 -2.83 -9.92 -1.14
C GLY A 77 -1.96 -9.27 -0.08
N PRO A 78 -0.97 -8.47 -0.48
CA PRO A 78 -0.15 -7.70 0.44
C PRO A 78 -0.93 -6.54 1.05
N GLY A 79 -0.60 -6.23 2.31
CA GLY A 79 -1.05 -5.03 2.99
C GLY A 79 0.13 -4.13 3.38
N TRP A 80 -0.11 -2.83 3.43
CA TRP A 80 0.83 -1.83 3.97
C TRP A 80 0.06 -0.72 4.67
N GLU A 81 0.63 -0.21 5.75
CA GLU A 81 -0.02 0.80 6.58
C GLU A 81 0.95 1.82 7.17
N SER A 82 0.42 2.99 7.47
CA SER A 82 0.98 3.93 8.43
C SER A 82 0.14 3.94 9.71
N ASN A 83 0.54 4.77 10.67
CA ASN A 83 -0.30 5.04 11.84
C ASN A 83 -1.61 5.80 11.51
N LYS A 84 -1.88 6.18 10.24
CA LYS A 84 -3.10 6.89 9.82
C LYS A 84 -4.06 5.99 9.05
N VAL A 85 -3.57 5.16 8.14
CA VAL A 85 -4.37 4.41 7.18
C VAL A 85 -3.65 3.12 6.79
N GLY A 86 -4.41 2.09 6.44
CA GLY A 86 -3.91 0.88 5.81
C GLY A 86 -4.44 0.73 4.39
N TYR A 87 -3.74 -0.06 3.61
CA TYR A 87 -4.12 -0.42 2.25
C TYR A 87 -3.85 -1.90 2.01
N ARG A 88 -4.61 -2.50 1.10
CA ARG A 88 -4.32 -3.81 0.53
C ARG A 88 -4.40 -3.76 -1.00
N LEU A 89 -3.66 -4.63 -1.66
CA LEU A 89 -3.77 -4.84 -3.11
C LEU A 89 -4.18 -6.29 -3.35
N TYR A 90 -5.23 -6.50 -4.14
CA TYR A 90 -5.61 -7.83 -4.62
C TYR A 90 -4.54 -8.37 -5.57
N LEU A 91 -3.94 -9.50 -5.26
CA LEU A 91 -2.95 -10.14 -6.16
C LEU A 91 -3.58 -11.00 -7.25
N ASP A 92 -4.91 -11.04 -7.31
CA ASP A 92 -5.63 -11.70 -8.40
C ASP A 92 -5.81 -10.78 -9.63
N TRP A 93 -6.60 -11.24 -10.59
CA TRP A 93 -6.85 -10.54 -11.85
C TRP A 93 -7.40 -9.11 -11.70
N ARG A 94 -8.04 -8.79 -10.59
CA ARG A 94 -8.59 -7.45 -10.30
C ARG A 94 -7.51 -6.40 -10.12
N ASN A 95 -6.38 -6.78 -9.53
CA ASN A 95 -5.27 -5.88 -9.20
C ASN A 95 -5.72 -4.57 -8.52
N ALA A 96 -6.85 -4.57 -7.83
CA ALA A 96 -7.42 -3.37 -7.21
C ALA A 96 -6.79 -3.08 -5.84
N ILE A 97 -6.83 -1.81 -5.42
CA ILE A 97 -6.39 -1.39 -4.08
C ILE A 97 -7.59 -0.93 -3.27
N ASP A 98 -7.75 -1.50 -2.07
CA ASP A 98 -8.72 -1.09 -1.07
C ASP A 98 -8.07 -0.37 0.13
N ILE A 99 -8.92 0.25 0.97
CA ILE A 99 -8.50 1.06 2.10
C ILE A 99 -8.97 0.41 3.41
N PHE A 100 -8.04 0.18 4.33
CA PHE A 100 -8.35 -0.09 5.72
C PHE A 100 -8.39 1.22 6.51
N GLY A 101 -9.60 1.65 6.90
CA GLY A 101 -9.81 2.80 7.78
C GLY A 101 -9.44 2.44 9.21
N LYS A 102 -8.63 3.28 9.84
CA LYS A 102 -8.09 3.02 11.20
C LYS A 102 -8.63 4.02 12.20
N LYS A 103 -9.14 3.52 13.33
CA LYS A 103 -9.57 4.30 14.52
C LYS A 103 -8.46 4.38 15.58
N THR A 104 -7.28 3.84 15.27
CA THR A 104 -6.11 3.77 16.15
C THR A 104 -4.83 4.07 15.39
N GLU A 105 -3.84 4.63 16.07
CA GLU A 105 -2.49 4.82 15.49
C GLU A 105 -1.60 3.55 15.57
N ALA A 106 -2.05 2.49 16.23
CA ALA A 106 -1.33 1.21 16.27
C ALA A 106 -1.29 0.55 14.88
N MET A 107 -0.29 -0.29 14.65
CA MET A 107 -0.25 -1.16 13.47
C MET A 107 -1.32 -2.25 13.62
N VAL A 108 -2.21 -2.36 12.65
CA VAL A 108 -3.40 -3.24 12.71
C VAL A 108 -3.29 -4.47 11.82
N LEU A 109 -2.59 -4.39 10.70
CA LEU A 109 -2.46 -5.48 9.73
C LEU A 109 -2.12 -6.83 10.36
N PRO A 110 -1.22 -6.94 11.38
CA PRO A 110 -0.93 -8.23 12.01
C PRO A 110 -2.15 -8.94 12.62
N LYS A 111 -3.25 -8.21 12.86
CA LYS A 111 -4.49 -8.74 13.47
C LYS A 111 -5.67 -8.81 12.50
N VAL A 112 -5.57 -8.17 11.33
CA VAL A 112 -6.66 -8.12 10.34
C VAL A 112 -6.83 -9.47 9.67
N GLY A 113 -8.05 -10.00 9.64
CA GLY A 113 -8.42 -11.21 8.89
C GLY A 113 -7.85 -12.53 9.44
N LEU A 114 -7.38 -12.57 10.71
CA LEU A 114 -6.94 -13.82 11.35
C LEU A 114 -8.09 -14.74 11.72
N ASP A 115 -9.23 -14.18 12.04
CA ASP A 115 -10.45 -14.85 12.54
C ASP A 115 -11.45 -15.20 11.44
N GLY A 116 -11.20 -14.77 10.21
CA GLY A 116 -12.02 -15.11 9.06
C GLY A 116 -11.88 -14.12 7.91
N PHE A 117 -12.28 -14.57 6.74
CA PHE A 117 -12.15 -13.80 5.51
C PHE A 117 -13.00 -12.53 5.50
N ASP A 118 -14.22 -12.60 6.07
CA ASP A 118 -15.19 -11.50 6.04
C ASP A 118 -15.11 -10.59 7.28
N SER A 119 -14.41 -10.99 8.34
CA SER A 119 -14.43 -10.29 9.63
C SER A 119 -13.92 -8.85 9.57
N TYR A 120 -12.99 -8.55 8.68
CA TYR A 120 -12.45 -7.20 8.53
C TYR A 120 -13.36 -6.25 7.73
N HIS A 121 -14.45 -6.72 7.15
CA HIS A 121 -15.51 -5.90 6.57
C HIS A 121 -16.47 -5.36 7.64
N GLU A 122 -16.47 -5.94 8.83
CA GLU A 122 -17.25 -5.48 9.95
C GLU A 122 -16.47 -4.45 10.78
N MET A 123 -17.18 -3.43 11.28
CA MET A 123 -16.58 -2.40 12.12
C MET A 123 -16.10 -2.99 13.45
N SER A 124 -14.82 -2.77 13.75
CA SER A 124 -14.18 -3.19 15.00
C SER A 124 -13.51 -2.02 15.73
N ASP A 125 -12.83 -2.29 16.85
CA ASP A 125 -12.11 -1.26 17.61
C ASP A 125 -10.96 -0.61 16.82
N TRP A 126 -10.34 -1.38 15.92
CA TRP A 126 -9.26 -0.84 15.08
C TRP A 126 -9.76 -0.07 13.85
N GLY A 127 -11.00 -0.30 13.41
CA GLY A 127 -11.60 0.17 12.16
C GLY A 127 -12.15 -0.98 11.32
N SER A 128 -12.11 -0.86 10.01
CA SER A 128 -12.54 -1.90 9.06
C SER A 128 -12.00 -1.65 7.65
N ASP A 129 -12.28 -2.57 6.72
CA ASP A 129 -12.25 -2.28 5.30
C ASP A 129 -13.36 -1.26 4.99
N ILE A 130 -12.98 -0.13 4.41
CA ILE A 130 -13.90 0.99 4.18
C ILE A 130 -14.12 1.33 2.71
N LEU A 131 -13.49 0.59 1.79
CA LEU A 131 -13.66 0.81 0.35
C LEU A 131 -14.16 -0.45 -0.34
N LYS A 132 -15.18 -0.31 -1.17
CA LYS A 132 -15.62 -1.33 -2.10
C LYS A 132 -15.09 -1.02 -3.50
N ALA A 133 -14.04 -1.70 -3.92
CA ALA A 133 -13.56 -1.60 -5.30
C ALA A 133 -14.59 -2.13 -6.31
N GLY A 134 -15.30 -3.21 -5.97
CA GLY A 134 -16.31 -3.83 -6.85
C GLY A 134 -15.73 -4.21 -8.21
N LYS A 135 -16.28 -3.63 -9.29
CA LYS A 135 -15.74 -3.76 -10.66
C LYS A 135 -14.70 -2.69 -10.99
N GLY A 136 -14.44 -1.76 -10.06
CA GLY A 136 -13.54 -0.64 -10.25
C GLY A 136 -12.09 -0.97 -9.90
N ILE A 137 -11.20 0.00 -10.12
CA ILE A 137 -9.76 -0.08 -9.84
C ILE A 137 -9.44 0.09 -8.34
N GLY A 138 -10.44 0.43 -7.52
CA GLY A 138 -10.22 0.84 -6.14
C GLY A 138 -9.61 2.24 -6.08
N ILE A 139 -8.47 2.39 -5.43
CA ILE A 139 -7.75 3.65 -5.35
C ILE A 139 -6.28 3.49 -5.78
N GLY A 140 -5.89 4.12 -6.89
CA GLY A 140 -4.49 4.19 -7.29
C GLY A 140 -3.82 2.87 -7.66
N SER A 141 -4.57 1.84 -7.98
CA SER A 141 -4.04 0.65 -8.66
C SER A 141 -3.71 0.97 -10.12
N VAL A 142 -3.10 0.04 -10.82
CA VAL A 142 -2.74 0.19 -12.24
C VAL A 142 -3.41 -0.90 -13.04
N ASP A 143 -3.97 -0.49 -14.19
CA ASP A 143 -4.56 -1.34 -15.21
C ASP A 143 -4.21 -0.78 -16.60
N ARG A 144 -4.81 -1.31 -17.64
CA ARG A 144 -4.75 -0.77 -18.99
C ARG A 144 -6.15 -0.40 -19.48
N TYR A 145 -6.30 0.81 -20.04
CA TYR A 145 -7.55 1.31 -20.63
C TYR A 145 -7.40 1.51 -22.13
N LEU A 146 -8.14 0.74 -22.93
CA LEU A 146 -8.14 0.80 -24.38
C LEU A 146 -9.57 0.63 -24.91
N ASN A 147 -9.93 1.36 -25.95
CA ASN A 147 -11.22 1.22 -26.64
C ASN A 147 -12.43 1.29 -25.70
N ASN A 148 -12.36 2.17 -24.70
CA ASN A 148 -13.37 2.35 -23.64
C ASN A 148 -13.54 1.11 -22.73
N GLU A 149 -12.55 0.22 -22.69
CA GLU A 149 -12.55 -0.97 -21.83
C GLU A 149 -11.30 -0.98 -20.94
N ARG A 150 -11.49 -1.40 -19.69
CA ARG A 150 -10.41 -1.64 -18.76
C ARG A 150 -9.97 -3.10 -18.84
N LEU A 151 -8.71 -3.31 -19.16
CA LEU A 151 -8.07 -4.61 -19.31
C LEU A 151 -7.31 -4.95 -18.04
N HIS A 152 -7.81 -5.94 -17.33
CA HIS A 152 -7.25 -6.41 -16.06
C HIS A 152 -6.03 -7.34 -16.22
N PHE A 153 -5.46 -7.75 -15.10
CA PHE A 153 -4.33 -8.70 -15.03
C PHE A 153 -4.78 -10.19 -15.16
N TYR A 154 -5.66 -10.50 -16.12
CA TYR A 154 -6.20 -11.86 -16.30
C TYR A 154 -5.17 -12.91 -16.69
N ALA A 155 -4.14 -12.53 -17.41
CA ALA A 155 -3.14 -13.45 -17.93
C ALA A 155 -1.74 -12.92 -17.68
N VAL A 156 -1.09 -13.45 -16.64
CA VAL A 156 0.27 -13.14 -16.23
C VAL A 156 1.04 -14.45 -16.11
N ASP A 157 2.22 -14.56 -16.71
CA ASP A 157 3.01 -15.80 -16.65
C ASP A 157 3.51 -16.08 -15.23
N SER A 158 3.86 -15.04 -14.46
CA SER A 158 4.29 -15.16 -13.06
C SER A 158 4.18 -13.81 -12.34
N THR A 159 3.68 -13.83 -11.11
CA THR A 159 3.67 -12.65 -10.21
C THR A 159 4.54 -12.94 -9.00
N ILE A 160 5.44 -12.00 -8.66
CA ILE A 160 6.28 -12.05 -7.47
C ILE A 160 6.07 -10.78 -6.67
N ALA A 161 5.60 -10.93 -5.42
CA ALA A 161 5.44 -9.84 -4.47
C ALA A 161 6.50 -9.93 -3.37
N LYS A 162 7.04 -8.77 -2.94
CA LYS A 162 8.06 -8.67 -1.89
C LYS A 162 7.69 -7.58 -0.90
N VAL A 163 7.81 -7.89 0.38
CA VAL A 163 7.64 -6.94 1.48
C VAL A 163 8.90 -6.08 1.64
N GLN A 164 8.71 -4.80 1.93
CA GLN A 164 9.78 -3.86 2.21
C GLN A 164 9.44 -3.09 3.50
N ASN A 165 10.06 -3.48 4.62
CA ASN A 165 9.98 -2.75 5.89
C ASN A 165 11.34 -2.12 6.18
N LYS A 166 11.41 -0.79 6.11
CA LYS A 166 12.57 0.03 6.43
C LYS A 166 12.29 0.84 7.69
N SER A 167 13.29 1.48 8.24
CA SER A 167 13.17 2.28 9.48
C SER A 167 12.14 3.42 9.38
N ASN A 168 11.93 3.99 8.19
CA ASN A 168 11.08 5.18 7.98
C ASN A 168 10.16 5.06 6.75
N GLU A 169 9.92 3.85 6.29
CA GLU A 169 9.06 3.57 5.13
C GLU A 169 8.74 2.08 5.11
N SER A 170 7.49 1.73 4.86
CA SER A 170 7.07 0.34 4.60
C SER A 170 6.27 0.26 3.31
N GLY A 171 6.26 -0.92 2.69
CA GLY A 171 5.53 -1.10 1.44
C GLY A 171 5.77 -2.46 0.80
N VAL A 172 5.36 -2.57 -0.45
CA VAL A 172 5.45 -3.81 -1.22
C VAL A 172 5.89 -3.54 -2.65
N LYS A 173 6.71 -4.42 -3.19
CA LYS A 173 7.09 -4.40 -4.59
C LYS A 173 6.55 -5.63 -5.29
N ILE A 174 5.87 -5.45 -6.41
CA ILE A 174 5.25 -6.50 -7.20
C ILE A 174 5.85 -6.48 -8.60
N ASN A 175 6.26 -7.64 -9.08
CA ASN A 175 6.72 -7.84 -10.45
C ASN A 175 5.76 -8.80 -11.14
N TYR A 176 5.17 -8.34 -12.23
CA TYR A 176 4.31 -9.10 -13.12
C TYR A 176 5.10 -9.44 -14.38
N TYR A 177 5.40 -10.70 -14.59
CA TYR A 177 6.15 -11.16 -15.75
C TYR A 177 5.21 -11.69 -16.81
N GLY A 178 5.35 -11.20 -18.02
CA GLY A 178 4.58 -11.64 -19.17
C GLY A 178 3.08 -11.34 -19.06
N TRP A 179 2.71 -10.17 -18.55
CA TRP A 179 1.30 -9.74 -18.56
C TRP A 179 0.82 -9.57 -20.00
N LYS A 180 -0.16 -10.42 -20.38
CA LYS A 180 -0.86 -10.36 -21.67
C LYS A 180 -2.03 -9.38 -21.55
N THR A 181 -2.00 -8.34 -22.34
CA THR A 181 -2.99 -7.27 -22.32
C THR A 181 -3.23 -6.77 -23.76
N ALA A 182 -4.43 -6.95 -24.29
CA ALA A 182 -4.72 -6.85 -25.73
C ALA A 182 -3.70 -7.67 -26.54
N ASP A 183 -3.08 -7.07 -27.57
CA ASP A 183 -2.10 -7.72 -28.43
C ASP A 183 -0.66 -7.66 -27.87
N ASP A 184 -0.47 -7.07 -26.69
CA ASP A 184 0.84 -6.93 -26.07
C ASP A 184 1.11 -8.00 -25.02
N LYS A 185 2.39 -8.32 -24.84
CA LYS A 185 2.90 -9.07 -23.70
C LYS A 185 4.08 -8.30 -23.13
N ILE A 186 3.98 -7.91 -21.84
CA ILE A 186 4.96 -7.05 -21.18
C ILE A 186 5.30 -7.57 -19.78
N ASP A 187 6.47 -7.16 -19.29
CA ASP A 187 6.73 -7.18 -17.85
C ASP A 187 6.32 -5.84 -17.27
N PHE A 188 5.77 -5.89 -16.06
CA PHE A 188 5.31 -4.69 -15.35
C PHE A 188 5.74 -4.74 -13.88
N THR A 189 6.10 -3.61 -13.32
CA THR A 189 6.46 -3.50 -11.90
C THR A 189 5.63 -2.44 -11.23
N SER A 190 5.20 -2.73 -9.98
CA SER A 190 4.59 -1.79 -9.05
C SER A 190 5.42 -1.76 -7.76
N ASP A 191 5.76 -0.57 -7.28
CA ASP A 191 6.46 -0.34 -6.02
C ASP A 191 5.64 0.66 -5.21
N LEU A 192 5.05 0.20 -4.11
CA LEU A 192 4.11 0.93 -3.27
C LEU A 192 4.75 1.16 -1.91
N SER A 193 4.85 2.41 -1.48
CA SER A 193 5.46 2.74 -0.19
C SER A 193 4.73 3.83 0.57
N ILE A 194 4.66 3.68 1.90
CA ILE A 194 4.05 4.62 2.83
C ILE A 194 5.03 5.01 3.93
N LYS A 195 4.98 6.28 4.36
CA LYS A 195 5.83 6.83 5.43
C LYS A 195 5.02 7.08 6.71
N PRO A 196 5.69 7.20 7.88
CA PRO A 196 5.04 7.59 9.13
C PRO A 196 4.23 8.87 9.00
N ASP A 197 3.11 8.92 9.70
CA ASP A 197 2.22 10.07 9.81
C ASP A 197 1.59 10.54 8.48
N GLN A 198 1.66 9.70 7.42
CA GLN A 198 1.09 10.02 6.12
C GLN A 198 -0.15 9.16 5.81
N ARG A 199 -1.11 9.77 5.09
CA ARG A 199 -2.26 9.09 4.48
C ARG A 199 -1.95 8.57 3.09
N TYR A 200 -0.94 9.15 2.42
CA TYR A 200 -0.63 8.82 1.03
C TYR A 200 0.41 7.70 0.92
N THR A 201 0.19 6.87 -0.07
CA THR A 201 1.16 5.91 -0.61
C THR A 201 1.77 6.49 -1.87
N LYS A 202 3.09 6.41 -2.01
CA LYS A 202 3.76 6.60 -3.28
C LYS A 202 3.67 5.31 -4.08
N HIS A 203 3.11 5.37 -5.28
CA HIS A 203 3.12 4.27 -6.24
C HIS A 203 4.09 4.61 -7.38
N THR A 204 5.10 3.80 -7.55
CA THR A 204 6.04 3.89 -8.67
C THR A 204 5.86 2.66 -9.53
N PHE A 205 5.68 2.85 -10.84
CA PHE A 205 5.49 1.75 -11.78
C PHE A 205 6.38 1.88 -13.00
N GLN A 206 6.57 0.75 -13.70
CA GLN A 206 7.34 0.70 -14.93
C GLN A 206 6.85 -0.44 -15.82
N ALA A 207 6.63 -0.15 -17.11
CA ALA A 207 6.37 -1.14 -18.13
C ALA A 207 7.66 -1.45 -18.91
N SER A 208 7.85 -2.69 -19.35
CA SER A 208 9.02 -3.10 -20.13
C SER A 208 8.99 -2.64 -21.60
N LYS A 209 7.83 -2.19 -22.07
CA LYS A 209 7.61 -1.65 -23.43
C LYS A 209 6.75 -0.39 -23.37
N GLU A 210 6.92 0.47 -24.37
CA GLU A 210 5.99 1.58 -24.59
C GLU A 210 4.68 1.04 -25.16
N ILE A 211 3.64 1.01 -24.32
CA ILE A 211 2.28 0.66 -24.71
C ILE A 211 1.31 1.76 -24.32
N LYS A 212 0.25 1.93 -25.11
CA LYS A 212 -0.82 2.88 -24.80
C LYS A 212 -1.76 2.32 -23.75
N GLY A 213 -2.37 3.23 -23.00
CA GLY A 213 -3.51 2.91 -22.15
C GLY A 213 -3.16 2.51 -20.71
N ILE A 214 -1.87 2.44 -20.30
CA ILE A 214 -1.56 2.25 -18.89
C ILE A 214 -2.26 3.35 -18.09
N CYS A 215 -3.05 2.96 -17.08
CA CYS A 215 -3.87 3.89 -16.34
C CYS A 215 -3.85 3.61 -14.83
N THR A 216 -4.24 4.61 -14.07
CA THR A 216 -4.62 4.52 -12.66
C THR A 216 -5.90 5.31 -12.43
N GLY A 217 -6.53 5.18 -11.26
CA GLY A 217 -7.77 5.91 -11.06
C GLY A 217 -8.37 5.75 -9.67
N ILE A 218 -9.58 6.28 -9.56
CA ILE A 218 -10.43 6.23 -8.37
C ILE A 218 -11.75 5.59 -8.78
N VAL A 219 -12.15 4.52 -8.07
CA VAL A 219 -13.46 3.89 -8.29
C VAL A 219 -14.60 4.87 -8.02
N LYS A 220 -15.58 4.89 -8.89
CA LYS A 220 -16.79 5.70 -8.73
C LYS A 220 -17.69 5.08 -7.66
N GLN A 221 -18.08 5.91 -6.71
CA GLN A 221 -19.08 5.58 -5.71
C GLN A 221 -20.29 6.50 -5.88
N LYS A 222 -21.46 6.03 -5.45
CA LYS A 222 -22.66 6.87 -5.43
C LYS A 222 -22.49 8.00 -4.41
N ASN A 223 -23.17 9.14 -4.66
CA ASN A 223 -23.19 10.28 -3.75
C ASN A 223 -21.82 10.91 -3.47
N THR A 224 -20.95 10.91 -4.48
CA THR A 224 -19.64 11.54 -4.41
C THR A 224 -19.54 12.71 -5.37
N GLU A 225 -18.70 13.66 -5.02
CA GLU A 225 -18.33 14.76 -5.90
C GLU A 225 -16.91 14.52 -6.44
N PHE A 226 -16.76 14.67 -7.76
CA PHE A 226 -15.46 14.59 -8.41
C PHE A 226 -14.78 15.96 -8.38
N LEU A 227 -13.54 15.98 -7.94
CA LEU A 227 -12.72 17.17 -7.78
C LEU A 227 -11.45 17.03 -8.62
N LYS A 228 -10.98 18.12 -9.23
CA LYS A 228 -9.67 18.19 -9.88
C LYS A 228 -9.05 19.57 -9.73
N LYS A 229 -7.73 19.61 -9.63
CA LYS A 229 -6.97 20.86 -9.56
C LYS A 229 -5.57 20.66 -10.09
N GLU A 230 -5.02 21.70 -10.70
CA GLU A 230 -3.63 21.77 -11.12
C GLU A 230 -2.87 22.78 -10.25
N SER A 231 -1.58 22.53 -10.04
CA SER A 231 -0.68 23.48 -9.39
C SER A 231 -0.45 24.70 -10.26
N ALA A 232 -0.08 25.84 -9.65
CA ALA A 232 0.11 27.11 -10.36
C ALA A 232 1.15 27.02 -11.49
N ASN A 233 2.19 26.22 -11.32
CA ASN A 233 3.23 25.98 -12.35
C ASN A 233 2.86 24.87 -13.34
N LYS A 234 1.64 24.31 -13.25
CA LYS A 234 1.14 23.21 -14.10
C LYS A 234 2.03 21.98 -14.16
N LYS A 235 2.79 21.72 -13.08
CA LYS A 235 3.64 20.54 -13.00
C LYS A 235 2.94 19.37 -12.35
N TRP A 236 2.16 19.63 -11.29
CA TRP A 236 1.41 18.64 -10.55
C TRP A 236 -0.08 18.94 -10.58
N GLY A 237 -0.88 17.90 -10.58
CA GLY A 237 -2.32 17.98 -10.42
C GLY A 237 -2.83 16.91 -9.46
N TYR A 238 -4.10 17.01 -9.11
CA TYR A 238 -4.83 15.92 -8.48
C TYR A 238 -6.20 15.71 -9.12
N ILE A 239 -6.65 14.46 -9.08
CA ILE A 239 -8.06 14.08 -9.13
C ILE A 239 -8.46 13.57 -7.76
N ALA A 240 -9.71 13.78 -7.35
CA ALA A 240 -10.21 13.34 -6.06
C ALA A 240 -11.72 13.11 -6.07
N THR A 241 -12.20 12.33 -5.10
CA THR A 241 -13.63 12.21 -4.78
C THR A 241 -13.84 12.42 -3.29
N TYR A 242 -14.97 13.01 -2.91
CA TYR A 242 -15.35 13.18 -1.51
C TYR A 242 -16.86 12.98 -1.34
N GLY A 243 -17.26 12.32 -0.26
CA GLY A 243 -18.64 12.11 0.09
C GLY A 243 -18.85 10.86 0.94
N LYS A 244 -20.10 10.46 1.11
CA LYS A 244 -20.49 9.24 1.83
C LYS A 244 -20.25 8.01 0.96
N GLN A 245 -18.97 7.70 0.74
CA GLN A 245 -18.51 6.67 -0.17
C GLN A 245 -17.77 5.50 0.51
N SER A 246 -17.67 5.52 1.84
CA SER A 246 -17.15 4.36 2.56
C SER A 246 -18.17 3.23 2.62
N LEU A 247 -17.73 1.99 2.88
CA LEU A 247 -18.61 0.84 3.14
C LEU A 247 -19.48 1.05 4.38
N VAL A 248 -18.96 1.74 5.37
CA VAL A 248 -19.74 2.35 6.43
C VAL A 248 -20.24 3.67 5.85
N PRO A 249 -21.54 3.99 5.80
CA PRO A 249 -22.07 5.12 5.04
C PRO A 249 -21.69 6.48 5.67
N ASP A 250 -20.40 6.79 5.68
CA ASP A 250 -19.76 7.99 6.20
C ASP A 250 -18.78 8.61 5.19
N ASN A 251 -18.17 9.74 5.55
CA ASN A 251 -17.34 10.50 4.64
C ASN A 251 -15.94 9.85 4.46
N LEU A 252 -15.60 9.66 3.21
CA LEU A 252 -14.29 9.26 2.76
C LEU A 252 -13.84 10.20 1.64
N GLY A 253 -12.63 10.74 1.76
CA GLY A 253 -11.94 11.42 0.69
C GLY A 253 -10.93 10.47 0.04
N MET A 254 -10.92 10.39 -1.29
CA MET A 254 -9.91 9.68 -2.07
C MET A 254 -9.25 10.63 -3.04
N ALA A 255 -7.92 10.53 -3.23
CA ALA A 255 -7.23 11.39 -4.19
C ALA A 255 -6.01 10.72 -4.82
N ILE A 256 -5.68 11.15 -6.02
CA ILE A 256 -4.43 10.81 -6.72
C ILE A 256 -3.75 12.10 -7.14
N PHE A 257 -2.49 12.30 -6.71
CA PHE A 257 -1.62 13.36 -7.20
C PHE A 257 -0.70 12.80 -8.28
N TYR A 258 -0.57 13.53 -9.38
CA TYR A 258 0.18 13.09 -10.56
C TYR A 258 0.97 14.22 -11.22
N GLU A 259 2.05 13.90 -11.90
CA GLU A 259 2.75 14.84 -12.77
C GLU A 259 1.95 15.01 -14.07
N ILE A 260 1.53 16.24 -14.37
CA ILE A 260 0.63 16.55 -15.51
C ILE A 260 1.25 16.13 -16.86
N ASN A 261 2.56 16.32 -17.02
CA ASN A 261 3.25 15.98 -18.25
C ASN A 261 3.34 14.48 -18.56
N THR A 262 3.09 13.61 -17.55
CA THR A 262 3.10 12.14 -17.71
C THR A 262 1.75 11.59 -18.13
N VAL A 263 0.68 12.38 -18.01
CA VAL A 263 -0.69 11.97 -18.31
C VAL A 263 -1.05 12.35 -19.75
N GLU A 264 -1.67 11.42 -20.46
CA GLU A 264 -2.22 11.60 -21.81
C GLU A 264 -3.64 12.14 -21.76
N SER A 265 -4.50 11.52 -20.92
CA SER A 265 -5.90 11.91 -20.79
C SER A 265 -6.48 11.61 -19.40
N LEU A 266 -7.61 12.27 -19.11
CA LEU A 266 -8.52 11.94 -18.02
C LEU A 266 -9.76 11.30 -18.65
N GLU A 267 -10.12 10.10 -18.20
CA GLU A 267 -11.25 9.35 -18.73
C GLU A 267 -12.30 9.15 -17.64
N ASP A 268 -13.57 9.37 -18.01
CA ASP A 268 -14.72 9.10 -17.17
C ASP A 268 -15.31 7.72 -17.55
N ALA A 269 -14.59 6.65 -17.18
CA ALA A 269 -14.96 5.28 -17.50
C ALA A 269 -16.22 4.83 -16.72
N GLU A 270 -16.79 3.67 -17.06
CA GLU A 270 -18.03 3.17 -16.46
C GLU A 270 -17.95 3.08 -14.93
N PHE A 271 -16.85 2.52 -14.41
CA PHE A 271 -16.67 2.26 -12.96
C PHE A 271 -15.65 3.16 -12.30
N ASP A 272 -14.90 3.97 -13.06
CA ASP A 272 -13.72 4.66 -12.55
C ASP A 272 -13.55 6.05 -13.16
N HIS A 273 -12.93 6.96 -12.40
CA HIS A 273 -12.27 8.14 -12.92
C HIS A 273 -10.81 7.81 -13.17
N LEU A 274 -10.36 7.77 -14.43
CA LEU A 274 -9.04 7.30 -14.80
C LEU A 274 -8.09 8.42 -15.22
N LEU A 275 -6.83 8.25 -14.87
CA LEU A 275 -5.67 8.93 -15.43
C LEU A 275 -4.97 7.95 -16.38
N VAL A 276 -4.96 8.24 -17.66
CA VAL A 276 -4.24 7.44 -18.66
C VAL A 276 -2.87 8.05 -18.87
N PHE A 277 -1.83 7.26 -18.71
CA PHE A 277 -0.44 7.73 -18.85
C PHE A 277 0.04 7.67 -20.30
N LYS A 278 0.93 8.59 -20.64
CA LYS A 278 1.66 8.52 -21.91
C LYS A 278 2.53 7.27 -21.95
N PRO A 279 2.63 6.60 -23.11
CA PRO A 279 3.50 5.46 -23.27
C PRO A 279 4.95 5.76 -22.85
N SER A 280 5.53 4.93 -22.02
CA SER A 280 6.90 5.10 -21.55
C SER A 280 7.46 3.80 -20.97
N THR A 281 8.75 3.55 -21.19
CA THR A 281 9.52 2.52 -20.47
C THR A 281 10.25 3.09 -19.25
N LYS A 282 10.19 4.41 -19.05
CA LYS A 282 10.73 5.05 -17.84
C LYS A 282 9.81 4.83 -16.66
N SER A 283 10.40 4.73 -15.49
CA SER A 283 9.65 4.69 -14.24
C SER A 283 8.81 5.96 -14.07
N ASN A 284 7.53 5.79 -13.73
CA ASN A 284 6.60 6.87 -13.42
C ASN A 284 6.10 6.73 -11.99
N SER A 285 5.69 7.83 -11.36
CA SER A 285 5.22 7.83 -9.98
C SER A 285 4.05 8.78 -9.79
N PHE A 286 3.15 8.37 -8.92
CA PHE A 286 2.04 9.19 -8.42
C PHE A 286 1.82 8.91 -6.93
N TYR A 287 0.93 9.66 -6.28
CA TYR A 287 0.56 9.43 -4.89
C TYR A 287 -0.94 9.20 -4.79
N LEU A 288 -1.34 8.09 -4.18
CA LEU A 288 -2.73 7.80 -3.83
C LEU A 288 -2.96 8.06 -2.35
N LEU A 289 -4.16 8.45 -1.95
CA LEU A 289 -4.53 8.61 -0.54
C LEU A 289 -6.01 8.36 -0.29
N GLY A 290 -6.28 7.78 0.89
CA GLY A 290 -7.59 7.76 1.53
C GLY A 290 -7.57 8.60 2.81
N ALA A 291 -8.66 9.33 3.06
CA ALA A 291 -8.86 10.15 4.25
C ALA A 291 -10.27 9.89 4.80
N TRP A 292 -10.35 9.17 5.90
CA TRP A 292 -11.60 8.74 6.50
C TRP A 292 -12.02 9.64 7.66
N GLU A 293 -13.31 9.94 7.81
CA GLU A 293 -13.77 10.84 8.86
C GLU A 293 -13.62 10.30 10.28
N GLN A 294 -13.62 8.95 10.46
CA GLN A 294 -13.50 8.30 11.77
C GLN A 294 -12.04 8.06 12.21
N GLU A 295 -11.04 8.30 11.36
CA GLU A 295 -9.65 8.17 11.80
C GLU A 295 -9.28 9.24 12.86
N ILE A 296 -8.23 8.99 13.65
CA ILE A 296 -7.73 9.99 14.61
C ILE A 296 -7.25 11.24 13.86
N GLY A 297 -7.94 12.38 14.09
CA GLY A 297 -7.75 13.60 13.31
C GLY A 297 -8.34 13.51 11.88
N GLY A 298 -9.43 12.75 11.74
CA GLY A 298 -10.13 12.53 10.49
C GLY A 298 -10.68 13.79 9.85
N ILE A 299 -10.79 13.76 8.52
CA ILE A 299 -11.32 14.86 7.70
C ILE A 299 -12.82 14.68 7.57
N LYS A 300 -13.58 15.65 8.08
CA LYS A 300 -15.04 15.54 8.25
C LYS A 300 -15.86 16.32 7.24
N SER A 301 -15.24 17.22 6.49
CA SER A 301 -15.93 18.01 5.46
C SER A 301 -15.14 18.06 4.15
N LYS A 302 -15.84 18.39 3.06
CA LYS A 302 -15.24 18.60 1.75
C LYS A 302 -14.24 19.76 1.77
N GLU A 303 -14.54 20.81 2.49
CA GLU A 303 -13.71 22.01 2.61
C GLU A 303 -12.39 21.67 3.31
N GLU A 304 -12.43 20.88 4.39
CA GLU A 304 -11.24 20.37 5.06
C GLU A 304 -10.42 19.47 4.13
N PHE A 305 -11.08 18.61 3.35
CA PHE A 305 -10.43 17.75 2.40
C PHE A 305 -9.73 18.53 1.29
N ILE A 306 -10.41 19.49 0.68
CA ILE A 306 -9.81 20.36 -0.34
C ILE A 306 -8.61 21.13 0.23
N LYS A 307 -8.74 21.69 1.43
CA LYS A 307 -7.62 22.36 2.11
C LYS A 307 -6.41 21.44 2.28
N TYR A 308 -6.65 20.19 2.75
CA TYR A 308 -5.60 19.19 2.90
C TYR A 308 -4.93 18.85 1.55
N LEU A 309 -5.71 18.66 0.50
CA LEU A 309 -5.19 18.40 -0.85
C LEU A 309 -4.37 19.59 -1.37
N ASP A 310 -4.83 20.82 -1.17
CA ASP A 310 -4.14 22.05 -1.59
C ASP A 310 -2.79 22.22 -0.88
N GLU A 311 -2.73 21.92 0.41
CA GLU A 311 -1.47 21.91 1.18
C GLU A 311 -0.48 20.89 0.59
N LYS A 312 -0.94 19.67 0.24
CA LYS A 312 -0.08 18.65 -0.41
C LYS A 312 0.35 19.07 -1.82
N LEU A 313 -0.57 19.64 -2.59
CA LEU A 313 -0.26 20.15 -3.92
C LEU A 313 0.78 21.28 -3.87
N ALA A 314 0.70 22.16 -2.87
CA ALA A 314 1.71 23.21 -2.65
C ALA A 314 3.09 22.62 -2.29
N VAL A 315 3.15 21.54 -1.50
CA VAL A 315 4.40 20.83 -1.21
C VAL A 315 4.98 20.23 -2.49
N LEU A 316 4.17 19.56 -3.30
CA LEU A 316 4.57 18.99 -4.60
C LEU A 316 5.08 20.07 -5.54
N ASN A 317 4.37 21.20 -5.62
CA ASN A 317 4.76 22.35 -6.44
C ASN A 317 6.15 22.91 -6.06
N LYS A 318 6.47 22.90 -4.76
CA LYS A 318 7.74 23.42 -4.21
C LYS A 318 8.88 22.40 -4.23
N LYS A 319 8.59 21.15 -3.82
CA LYS A 319 9.63 20.14 -3.54
C LYS A 319 9.69 19.03 -4.61
N ASN A 320 8.71 18.95 -5.49
CA ASN A 320 8.53 17.89 -6.48
C ASN A 320 8.37 16.47 -5.88
N LYS A 321 8.08 16.37 -4.60
CA LYS A 321 7.81 15.11 -3.86
C LYS A 321 7.02 15.40 -2.59
N LEU A 322 6.25 14.40 -2.11
CA LEU A 322 5.65 14.33 -0.79
C LEU A 322 6.54 13.60 0.21
#